data_8040d21425f70b0cd59d0f534eb135ce
#
_entry.id   8040d21425f70b0cd59d0f534eb135ce
#
_cell.length_a   1.000
_cell.length_b   1.000
_cell.length_c   1.000
_cell.angle_alpha   90.00
_cell.angle_beta   90.00
_cell.angle_gamma   90.00
#
_symmetry.space_group_name_H-M   'P 1'
#
loop_
_entity.id
_entity.type
_entity.pdbx_description
1 polymer ?
#
loop_
_entity_poly.entity_id
_entity_poly.type
_entity_poly.pdbx_seq_one_letter_code
_entity_poly.pdbx_strand_id
1 'polypeptide(L)'
;PWGVGGKERREAGRVYLEARRSARRTRVGAGVMGMGGDGHTASFCPGGGRLTRARDLRGRQRLWPMRAEGAGEPRITFSLPALLDTEALYLHIEGAAKREVFKQAETGEGAGAHYPVHAVLNQNRTPLSVFWSP
;
A
#
# COMPACT_ATOMS: atom_id res chain seq x y z
N PRO A 1 -10.92 -4.72 -19.14
CA PRO A 1 -10.99 -3.66 -20.14
C PRO A 1 -11.08 -2.34 -19.40
N TRP A 2 -10.15 -1.45 -19.71
CA TRP A 2 -10.10 -0.11 -19.17
C TRP A 2 -11.16 0.69 -19.94
N GLY A 3 -12.21 1.14 -19.29
CA GLY A 3 -13.22 2.02 -19.88
C GLY A 3 -12.73 3.46 -20.11
N VAL A 4 -11.43 3.66 -20.22
CA VAL A 4 -10.76 4.93 -20.50
C VAL A 4 -10.22 4.92 -21.93
N GLY A 5 -10.35 6.06 -22.63
CA GLY A 5 -9.91 6.22 -24.00
C GLY A 5 -8.42 5.95 -24.21
N GLY A 6 -8.03 5.66 -25.44
CA GLY A 6 -6.64 5.32 -25.77
C GLY A 6 -5.61 6.40 -25.41
N LYS A 7 -6.03 7.68 -25.32
CA LYS A 7 -5.19 8.81 -24.92
C LYS A 7 -4.87 8.74 -23.41
N GLU A 8 -5.87 8.54 -22.58
CA GLU A 8 -5.71 8.43 -21.11
C GLU A 8 -4.88 7.21 -20.71
N ARG A 9 -5.01 6.08 -21.41
CA ARG A 9 -4.15 4.92 -21.22
C ARG A 9 -2.67 5.21 -21.49
N ARG A 10 -2.39 5.92 -22.55
CA ARG A 10 -1.01 6.29 -22.89
C ARG A 10 -0.41 7.26 -21.88
N GLU A 11 -1.21 8.21 -21.41
CA GLU A 11 -0.80 9.17 -20.40
C GLU A 11 -0.53 8.50 -19.04
N ALA A 12 -1.43 7.65 -18.56
CA ALA A 12 -1.24 6.85 -17.35
C ALA A 12 0.00 5.94 -17.46
N GLY A 13 0.24 5.35 -18.61
CA GLY A 13 1.44 4.56 -18.88
C GLY A 13 2.73 5.38 -18.81
N ARG A 14 2.71 6.59 -19.34
CA ARG A 14 3.86 7.51 -19.28
C ARG A 14 4.16 7.92 -17.85
N VAL A 15 3.15 8.37 -17.11
CA VAL A 15 3.28 8.74 -15.68
C VAL A 15 3.84 7.59 -14.86
N TYR A 16 3.35 6.38 -15.09
CA TYR A 16 3.87 5.18 -14.41
C TYR A 16 5.35 4.92 -14.73
N LEU A 17 5.76 5.06 -15.99
CA LEU A 17 7.17 4.85 -16.38
C LEU A 17 8.09 5.91 -15.78
N GLU A 18 7.66 7.16 -15.74
CA GLU A 18 8.40 8.26 -15.11
C GLU A 18 8.54 8.06 -13.61
N ALA A 19 7.43 7.74 -12.93
CA ALA A 19 7.44 7.41 -11.50
C ALA A 19 8.35 6.22 -11.19
N ARG A 20 8.33 5.18 -12.02
CA ARG A 20 9.19 4.01 -11.88
C ARG A 20 10.68 4.34 -12.03
N ARG A 21 11.04 5.26 -12.92
CA ARG A 21 12.44 5.73 -13.07
C ARG A 21 12.90 6.50 -11.84
N SER A 22 12.07 7.43 -11.35
CA SER A 22 12.34 8.19 -10.13
C SER A 22 12.50 7.29 -8.91
N ALA A 23 11.58 6.35 -8.70
CA ALA A 23 11.59 5.45 -7.56
C ALA A 23 12.83 4.55 -7.48
N ARG A 24 13.52 4.29 -8.57
CA ARG A 24 14.77 3.51 -8.56
C ARG A 24 15.93 4.20 -7.84
N ARG A 25 15.89 5.52 -7.75
CA ARG A 25 16.97 6.36 -7.21
C ARG A 25 16.66 6.92 -5.82
N THR A 26 15.43 6.76 -5.35
CA THR A 26 14.98 7.38 -4.10
C THR A 26 15.15 6.41 -2.95
N ARG A 27 15.99 6.77 -1.99
CA ARG A 27 16.00 6.19 -0.67
C ARG A 27 15.11 7.06 0.22
N VAL A 28 14.18 6.46 0.93
CA VAL A 28 13.24 7.17 1.78
C VAL A 28 13.74 7.05 3.22
N GLY A 29 13.94 8.16 3.91
CA GLY A 29 14.39 8.16 5.32
C GLY A 29 13.26 7.69 6.24
N ALA A 30 12.05 8.20 6.06
CA ALA A 30 10.87 7.83 6.84
C ALA A 30 9.62 7.75 5.96
N GLY A 31 8.74 6.82 6.26
CA GLY A 31 7.45 6.68 5.60
C GLY A 31 6.30 6.93 6.57
N VAL A 32 5.38 7.82 6.20
CA VAL A 32 4.12 8.02 6.94
C VAL A 32 2.99 7.44 6.12
N MET A 33 2.21 6.57 6.74
CA MET A 33 1.11 5.87 6.10
C MET A 33 -0.20 6.07 6.87
N GLY A 34 -1.30 6.06 6.17
CA GLY A 34 -2.63 5.94 6.75
C GLY A 34 -3.22 4.55 6.51
N MET A 35 -4.38 4.30 7.10
CA MET A 35 -5.16 3.09 6.90
C MET A 35 -6.62 3.43 6.61
N GLY A 36 -7.23 2.74 5.66
CA GLY A 36 -8.67 2.80 5.40
C GLY A 36 -9.48 1.88 6.31
N GLY A 37 -10.79 2.09 6.35
CA GLY A 37 -11.72 1.24 7.09
C GLY A 37 -11.84 -0.20 6.55
N ASP A 38 -11.38 -0.44 5.32
CA ASP A 38 -11.25 -1.74 4.68
C ASP A 38 -9.86 -2.38 4.88
N GLY A 39 -9.02 -1.78 5.72
CA GLY A 39 -7.67 -2.23 6.00
C GLY A 39 -6.65 -1.96 4.89
N HIS A 40 -6.99 -1.15 3.86
CA HIS A 40 -5.98 -0.73 2.89
C HIS A 40 -4.95 0.21 3.52
N THR A 41 -3.72 0.15 3.04
CA THR A 41 -2.67 1.14 3.32
C THR A 41 -1.86 1.38 2.04
N ALA A 42 -1.28 2.57 1.88
CA ALA A 42 -0.76 3.01 0.58
C ALA A 42 -1.85 2.83 -0.50
N SER A 43 -1.58 2.09 -1.58
CA SER A 43 -2.64 1.64 -2.50
C SER A 43 -2.74 0.10 -2.54
N PHE A 44 -2.48 -0.55 -1.42
CA PHE A 44 -2.78 -1.97 -1.22
C PHE A 44 -4.26 -2.15 -0.92
N CYS A 45 -5.07 -2.09 -1.97
CA CYS A 45 -6.52 -2.21 -1.86
C CYS A 45 -6.95 -3.67 -1.82
N PRO A 46 -7.92 -4.05 -0.97
CA PRO A 46 -8.51 -5.39 -1.00
C PRO A 46 -8.98 -5.75 -2.41
N GLY A 47 -8.72 -6.98 -2.84
CA GLY A 47 -9.08 -7.43 -4.20
C GLY A 47 -8.26 -6.80 -5.34
N GLY A 48 -7.25 -6.00 -5.03
CA GLY A 48 -6.39 -5.38 -6.04
C GLY A 48 -5.68 -6.40 -6.92
N GLY A 49 -5.80 -6.28 -8.25
CA GLY A 49 -5.32 -7.30 -9.20
C GLY A 49 -3.82 -7.60 -9.17
N ARG A 50 -3.02 -6.78 -8.49
CA ARG A 50 -1.57 -6.97 -8.33
C ARG A 50 -1.12 -6.91 -6.86
N LEU A 51 -2.05 -6.99 -5.93
CA LEU A 51 -1.79 -6.89 -4.50
C LEU A 51 -0.77 -7.92 -4.02
N THR A 52 -0.91 -9.18 -4.42
CA THR A 52 0.03 -10.26 -4.07
C THR A 52 1.45 -9.95 -4.52
N ARG A 53 1.61 -9.43 -5.76
CA ARG A 53 2.94 -9.05 -6.28
C ARG A 53 3.50 -7.81 -5.58
N ALA A 54 2.67 -6.84 -5.29
CA ALA A 54 3.09 -5.63 -4.58
C ALA A 54 3.53 -5.91 -3.15
N ARG A 55 2.98 -6.94 -2.50
CA ARG A 55 3.34 -7.38 -1.15
C ARG A 55 4.45 -8.43 -1.10
N ASP A 56 4.88 -8.97 -2.23
CA ASP A 56 5.95 -9.98 -2.27
C ASP A 56 7.28 -9.37 -1.78
N LEU A 57 7.74 -9.82 -0.63
CA LEU A 57 8.98 -9.37 0.01
C LEU A 57 10.25 -9.69 -0.79
N ARG A 58 10.17 -10.61 -1.76
CA ARG A 58 11.27 -10.96 -2.68
C ARG A 58 11.23 -10.14 -3.97
N GLY A 59 10.14 -9.38 -4.17
CA GLY A 59 9.93 -8.57 -5.36
C GLY A 59 10.98 -7.47 -5.48
N ARG A 60 11.55 -7.31 -6.68
CA ARG A 60 12.53 -6.25 -6.98
C ARG A 60 11.89 -4.99 -7.55
N GLN A 61 10.64 -5.08 -7.98
CA GLN A 61 9.93 -3.94 -8.55
C GLN A 61 9.44 -3.03 -7.43
N ARG A 62 9.82 -1.76 -7.48
CA ARG A 62 9.52 -0.79 -6.41
C ARG A 62 8.13 -0.18 -6.53
N LEU A 63 7.57 -0.09 -7.73
CA LEU A 63 6.25 0.48 -7.99
C LEU A 63 5.37 -0.49 -8.75
N TRP A 64 4.10 -0.53 -8.36
CA TRP A 64 3.07 -1.32 -9.02
C TRP A 64 1.85 -0.47 -9.36
N PRO A 65 1.29 -0.61 -10.57
CA PRO A 65 -0.04 -0.10 -10.85
C PRO A 65 -1.05 -0.99 -10.13
N MET A 66 -1.98 -0.36 -9.41
CA MET A 66 -3.01 -1.03 -8.64
C MET A 66 -4.39 -0.64 -9.15
N ARG A 67 -5.27 -1.61 -9.26
CA ARG A 67 -6.67 -1.42 -9.56
C ARG A 67 -7.49 -2.35 -8.70
N ALA A 68 -8.48 -1.79 -8.02
CA ALA A 68 -9.48 -2.53 -7.27
C ALA A 68 -10.84 -1.85 -7.50
N GLU A 69 -11.91 -2.62 -7.48
CA GLU A 69 -13.27 -2.08 -7.69
C GLU A 69 -13.60 -1.00 -6.66
N GLY A 70 -13.26 -1.20 -5.39
CA GLY A 70 -13.48 -0.23 -4.32
C GLY A 70 -12.57 1.00 -4.36
N ALA A 71 -11.56 1.04 -5.22
CA ALA A 71 -10.63 2.18 -5.31
C ALA A 71 -11.08 3.27 -6.29
N GLY A 72 -12.10 3.01 -7.12
CA GLY A 72 -12.63 3.94 -8.13
C GLY A 72 -11.67 4.20 -9.27
N GLU A 73 -10.46 4.70 -8.99
CA GLU A 73 -9.46 5.10 -9.98
C GLU A 73 -8.22 4.20 -9.99
N PRO A 74 -7.53 4.09 -11.15
CA PRO A 74 -6.22 3.44 -11.20
C PRO A 74 -5.22 4.19 -10.32
N ARG A 75 -4.44 3.45 -9.54
CA ARG A 75 -3.45 3.99 -8.61
C ARG A 75 -2.06 3.43 -8.90
N ILE A 76 -1.05 4.11 -8.40
CA ILE A 76 0.32 3.62 -8.37
C ILE A 76 0.73 3.52 -6.90
N THR A 77 1.34 2.41 -6.52
CA THR A 77 1.81 2.19 -5.16
C THR A 77 3.26 1.78 -5.12
N PHE A 78 3.97 2.16 -4.08
CA PHE A 78 5.21 1.49 -3.74
C PHE A 78 4.93 0.03 -3.38
N SER A 79 5.84 -0.87 -3.75
CA SER A 79 5.81 -2.25 -3.25
C SER A 79 6.12 -2.31 -1.77
N LEU A 80 5.74 -3.39 -1.10
CA LEU A 80 6.08 -3.60 0.30
C LEU A 80 7.60 -3.57 0.53
N PRO A 81 8.45 -4.26 -0.26
CA PRO A 81 9.91 -4.11 -0.12
C PRO A 81 10.41 -2.68 -0.26
N ALA A 82 9.80 -1.88 -1.14
CA ALA A 82 10.17 -0.48 -1.33
C ALA A 82 9.76 0.41 -0.14
N LEU A 83 8.59 0.15 0.45
CA LEU A 83 8.15 0.83 1.68
C LEU A 83 9.03 0.47 2.87
N LEU A 84 9.48 -0.78 2.93
CA LEU A 84 10.37 -1.26 4.00
C LEU A 84 11.84 -0.87 3.81
N ASP A 85 12.23 -0.32 2.65
CA ASP A 85 13.54 0.24 2.38
C ASP A 85 13.63 1.69 2.89
N THR A 86 13.38 1.84 4.18
CA THR A 86 13.35 3.11 4.93
C THR A 86 13.84 2.88 6.35
N GLU A 87 14.28 3.93 7.02
CA GLU A 87 14.79 3.84 8.40
C GLU A 87 13.66 3.66 9.43
N ALA A 88 12.49 4.23 9.17
CA ALA A 88 11.32 4.14 10.05
C ALA A 88 10.00 4.28 9.28
N LEU A 89 8.97 3.57 9.75
CA LEU A 89 7.61 3.70 9.29
C LEU A 89 6.70 4.19 10.42
N TYR A 90 5.76 5.01 10.04
CA TYR A 90 4.72 5.54 10.92
C TYR A 90 3.35 5.27 10.32
N LEU A 91 2.48 4.64 11.08
CA LEU A 91 1.08 4.42 10.70
C LEU A 91 0.20 5.33 11.56
N HIS A 92 -0.52 6.24 10.92
CA HIS A 92 -1.48 7.12 11.58
C HIS A 92 -2.91 6.68 11.27
N ILE A 93 -3.71 6.48 12.31
CA ILE A 93 -5.12 6.10 12.22
C ILE A 93 -5.98 6.95 13.15
N GLU A 94 -7.17 7.27 12.70
CA GLU A 94 -8.15 8.09 13.44
C GLU A 94 -9.48 7.37 13.60
N GLY A 95 -10.08 7.54 14.75
CA GLY A 95 -11.40 7.04 15.09
C GLY A 95 -11.44 5.58 15.57
N ALA A 96 -12.49 5.27 16.32
CA ALA A 96 -12.68 3.97 16.96
C ALA A 96 -12.87 2.84 15.94
N ALA A 97 -13.57 3.10 14.83
CA ALA A 97 -13.81 2.08 13.80
C ALA A 97 -12.50 1.59 13.16
N LYS A 98 -11.58 2.49 12.82
CA LYS A 98 -10.27 2.12 12.27
C LYS A 98 -9.37 1.44 13.31
N ARG A 99 -9.48 1.84 14.57
CA ARG A 99 -8.78 1.15 15.67
C ARG A 99 -9.18 -0.32 15.76
N GLU A 100 -10.44 -0.63 15.55
CA GLU A 100 -10.91 -2.02 15.56
C GLU A 100 -10.37 -2.82 14.37
N VAL A 101 -10.40 -2.24 13.17
CA VAL A 101 -9.77 -2.85 11.98
C VAL A 101 -8.27 -3.08 12.19
N PHE A 102 -7.59 -2.11 12.81
CA PHE A 102 -6.17 -2.24 13.15
C PHE A 102 -5.90 -3.44 14.07
N LYS A 103 -6.67 -3.59 15.16
CA LYS A 103 -6.52 -4.70 16.10
C LYS A 103 -6.70 -6.06 15.42
N GLN A 104 -7.72 -6.20 14.58
CA GLN A 104 -7.95 -7.42 13.80
C GLN A 104 -6.79 -7.70 12.84
N ALA A 105 -6.29 -6.66 12.16
CA ALA A 105 -5.16 -6.79 11.25
C ALA A 105 -3.86 -7.14 11.98
N GLU A 106 -3.64 -6.62 13.18
CA GLU A 106 -2.46 -6.91 14.00
C GLU A 106 -2.41 -8.38 14.44
N THR A 107 -3.51 -8.89 14.96
CA THR A 107 -3.61 -10.29 15.41
C THR A 107 -3.76 -11.28 14.27
N GLY A 108 -4.25 -10.84 13.12
CA GLY A 108 -4.60 -11.72 12.00
C GLY A 108 -5.84 -12.57 12.26
N GLU A 109 -6.66 -12.21 13.24
CA GLU A 109 -7.90 -12.91 13.58
C GLU A 109 -9.02 -12.58 12.59
N GLY A 110 -9.87 -13.55 12.29
CA GLY A 110 -11.03 -13.37 11.42
C GLY A 110 -10.66 -12.81 10.04
N ALA A 111 -11.22 -11.66 9.69
CA ALA A 111 -10.90 -10.93 8.46
C ALA A 111 -9.51 -10.27 8.49
N GLY A 112 -8.89 -10.17 9.67
CA GLY A 112 -7.65 -9.42 9.90
C GLY A 112 -6.47 -9.87 9.04
N ALA A 113 -6.31 -11.18 8.84
CA ALA A 113 -5.25 -11.74 7.99
C ALA A 113 -5.37 -11.34 6.51
N HIS A 114 -6.57 -10.98 6.07
CA HIS A 114 -6.85 -10.57 4.69
C HIS A 114 -6.71 -9.06 4.47
N TYR A 115 -6.67 -8.26 5.54
CA TYR A 115 -6.46 -6.83 5.43
C TYR A 115 -5.07 -6.53 4.86
N PRO A 116 -4.96 -5.71 3.81
CA PRO A 116 -3.66 -5.41 3.20
C PRO A 116 -2.63 -4.84 4.17
N VAL A 117 -3.07 -4.04 5.16
CA VAL A 117 -2.20 -3.47 6.20
C VAL A 117 -1.54 -4.54 7.08
N HIS A 118 -2.12 -5.74 7.21
CA HIS A 118 -1.54 -6.87 7.94
C HIS A 118 -0.10 -7.16 7.51
N ALA A 119 0.20 -7.06 6.22
CA ALA A 119 1.55 -7.28 5.70
C ALA A 119 2.57 -6.24 6.20
N VAL A 120 2.12 -5.02 6.48
CA VAL A 120 2.95 -3.95 7.06
C VAL A 120 3.11 -4.13 8.56
N LEU A 121 2.04 -4.55 9.26
CA LEU A 121 2.06 -4.73 10.71
C LEU A 121 2.92 -5.94 11.14
N ASN A 122 2.95 -6.97 10.33
CA ASN A 122 3.60 -8.26 10.65
C ASN A 122 4.98 -8.45 9.98
N GLN A 123 5.57 -7.39 9.46
CA GLN A 123 6.94 -7.40 8.95
C GLN A 123 7.95 -7.14 10.09
N ASN A 124 9.19 -7.56 9.87
CA ASN A 124 10.27 -7.42 10.85
C ASN A 124 11.53 -6.75 10.30
N ARG A 125 11.43 -6.08 9.13
CA ARG A 125 12.57 -5.46 8.45
C ARG A 125 12.82 -4.02 8.89
N THR A 126 11.74 -3.30 9.21
CA THR A 126 11.78 -1.86 9.47
C THR A 126 10.96 -1.53 10.71
N PRO A 127 11.47 -0.70 11.63
CA PRO A 127 10.70 -0.24 12.78
C PRO A 127 9.40 0.43 12.35
N LEU A 128 8.29 0.04 12.95
CA LEU A 128 6.97 0.60 12.73
C LEU A 128 6.42 1.16 14.04
N SER A 129 6.03 2.43 14.01
CA SER A 129 5.30 3.09 15.09
C SER A 129 3.88 3.39 14.66
N VAL A 130 2.91 3.08 15.52
CA VAL A 130 1.50 3.31 15.24
C VAL A 130 0.99 4.42 16.16
N PHE A 131 0.34 5.41 15.56
CA PHE A 131 -0.30 6.53 16.23
C PHE A 131 -1.80 6.47 15.98
N TRP A 132 -2.55 6.53 17.05
CA TRP A 132 -4.01 6.57 17.01
C TRP A 132 -4.53 7.80 17.74
N SER A 133 -5.56 8.41 17.17
CA SER A 133 -6.36 9.46 17.81
C SER A 133 -7.85 9.09 17.80
N PRO A 134 -8.63 9.53 18.81
CA PRO A 134 -10.07 9.32 18.85
C PRO A 134 -10.81 9.88 17.64
#